data_680d21aad655c9f1fbd4d20af219ca83
#
_entry.id   680d21aad655c9f1fbd4d20af219ca83
#
_cell.length_a   1.000
_cell.length_b   1.000
_cell.length_c   1.000
_cell.angle_alpha   90.00
_cell.angle_beta   90.00
_cell.angle_gamma   90.00
#
_symmetry.space_group_name_H-M   'P 1'
#
loop_
_entity.id
_entity.type
_entity.pdbx_description
1 polymer ?
#
loop_
_entity_poly.entity_id
_entity_poly.type
_entity_poly.pdbx_seq_one_letter_code
_entity_poly.pdbx_strand_id
1 'polypeptide(L)'
;RARQAIVYLVEYSGGLRSVILPVYGAGLYSTLYGFVALAGDGNRVQGVRFYQHGETPGLGGEIDNPRWLSQWSGKQLADARGQLRISVVKGGVDPDSPEAHYQVDAISGATITSQGVSNLMRYWLGEQGFGPFLAKLRSKGA
;
A
#
# COMPACT_ATOMS: atom_id res chain seq x y z
N ARG A 1 -8.67 -12.91 9.59
CA ARG A 1 -8.62 -13.01 8.13
C ARG A 1 -9.92 -12.51 7.51
N ALA A 2 -9.79 -11.73 6.49
CA ALA A 2 -10.96 -11.24 5.78
C ALA A 2 -11.60 -12.38 4.99
N ARG A 3 -12.90 -12.56 5.16
CA ARG A 3 -13.66 -13.54 4.38
C ARG A 3 -14.23 -12.92 3.13
N GLN A 4 -14.69 -11.69 3.29
CA GLN A 4 -15.27 -10.93 2.21
C GLN A 4 -14.73 -9.54 2.29
N ALA A 5 -14.24 -9.06 1.17
CA ALA A 5 -13.80 -7.70 1.06
C ALA A 5 -14.26 -7.18 -0.29
N ILE A 6 -14.77 -5.95 -0.28
CA ILE A 6 -15.24 -5.33 -1.51
C ILE A 6 -14.06 -4.72 -2.22
N VAL A 7 -13.82 -5.19 -3.44
CA VAL A 7 -12.79 -4.67 -4.32
C VAL A 7 -13.48 -3.89 -5.42
N TYR A 8 -13.04 -2.66 -5.64
CA TYR A 8 -13.60 -1.82 -6.68
C TYR A 8 -12.72 -1.89 -7.92
N LEU A 9 -13.32 -2.28 -9.04
CA LEU A 9 -12.64 -2.33 -10.32
C LEU A 9 -13.12 -1.17 -11.16
N VAL A 10 -12.21 -0.32 -11.62
CA VAL A 10 -12.54 0.78 -12.49
C VAL A 10 -12.15 0.39 -13.90
N GLU A 11 -13.14 0.27 -14.76
CA GLU A 11 -12.96 -0.19 -16.12
C GLU A 11 -13.45 0.88 -17.12
N TYR A 12 -12.92 0.80 -18.32
CA TYR A 12 -13.39 1.62 -19.42
C TYR A 12 -13.11 0.84 -20.71
N SER A 13 -13.45 1.39 -21.86
CA SER A 13 -13.40 0.65 -23.13
C SER A 13 -12.03 0.04 -23.45
N GLY A 14 -10.96 0.55 -22.84
CA GLY A 14 -9.62 0.00 -23.01
C GLY A 14 -9.26 -1.14 -22.09
N GLY A 15 -10.14 -1.53 -21.16
CA GLY A 15 -9.91 -2.59 -20.21
C GLY A 15 -9.85 -2.10 -18.76
N LEU A 16 -9.30 -2.93 -17.88
CA LEU A 16 -9.20 -2.63 -16.46
C LEU A 16 -8.18 -1.52 -16.23
N ARG A 17 -8.60 -0.44 -15.59
CA ARG A 17 -7.77 0.74 -15.37
C ARG A 17 -7.22 0.82 -13.96
N SER A 18 -8.04 0.50 -12.97
CA SER A 18 -7.66 0.62 -11.57
C SER A 18 -8.31 -0.47 -10.76
N VAL A 19 -7.62 -0.88 -9.70
CA VAL A 19 -8.13 -1.79 -8.69
C VAL A 19 -8.01 -1.07 -7.36
N ILE A 20 -9.10 -0.95 -6.62
CA ILE A 20 -9.10 -0.27 -5.33
C ILE A 20 -9.37 -1.30 -4.24
N LEU A 21 -8.45 -1.44 -3.31
CA LEU A 21 -8.46 -2.45 -2.27
C LEU A 21 -8.58 -1.81 -0.90
N PRO A 22 -9.53 -2.25 -0.07
CA PRO A 22 -9.58 -1.80 1.31
C PRO A 22 -8.48 -2.50 2.13
N VAL A 23 -7.87 -1.73 3.02
CA VAL A 23 -6.84 -2.25 3.93
C VAL A 23 -7.07 -1.68 5.32
N TYR A 24 -6.71 -2.45 6.35
CA TYR A 24 -6.72 -1.92 7.71
C TYR A 24 -5.74 -2.71 8.58
N GLY A 25 -5.34 -2.11 9.68
CA GLY A 25 -4.44 -2.75 10.62
C GLY A 25 -4.12 -1.85 11.79
N ALA A 26 -3.34 -2.35 12.73
CA ALA A 26 -3.02 -1.63 13.94
C ALA A 26 -1.95 -0.58 13.71
N GLY A 27 -2.23 0.65 14.16
CA GLY A 27 -1.22 1.69 14.35
C GLY A 27 -0.70 1.65 15.78
N LEU A 28 -0.25 2.78 16.29
CA LEU A 28 0.20 2.88 17.68
C LEU A 28 -1.00 2.94 18.65
N TYR A 29 -1.96 3.80 18.36
CA TYR A 29 -3.10 4.06 19.25
C TYR A 29 -4.44 3.57 18.73
N SER A 30 -4.52 3.22 17.47
CA SER A 30 -5.81 2.99 16.82
C SER A 30 -5.68 2.00 15.70
N THR A 31 -6.84 1.61 15.15
CA THR A 31 -6.87 0.90 13.88
C THR A 31 -6.79 1.94 12.76
N LEU A 32 -5.95 1.66 11.77
CA LEU A 32 -5.79 2.48 10.59
C LEU A 32 -6.64 1.87 9.49
N TYR A 33 -7.52 2.67 8.88
CA TYR A 33 -8.36 2.23 7.77
C TYR A 33 -8.01 3.01 6.52
N GLY A 34 -7.79 2.32 5.44
CA GLY A 34 -7.41 2.98 4.20
C GLY A 34 -7.78 2.22 2.94
N PHE A 35 -7.37 2.78 1.82
CA PHE A 35 -7.50 2.16 0.51
C PHE A 35 -6.17 2.24 -0.22
N VAL A 36 -5.91 1.21 -1.01
CA VAL A 36 -4.79 1.21 -1.96
C VAL A 36 -5.38 1.12 -3.35
N ALA A 37 -5.01 2.06 -4.21
CA ALA A 37 -5.40 2.04 -5.61
C ALA A 37 -4.21 1.55 -6.42
N LEU A 38 -4.43 0.51 -7.21
CA LEU A 38 -3.42 -0.08 -8.09
C LEU A 38 -3.83 0.12 -9.54
N ALA A 39 -2.84 0.19 -10.42
CA ALA A 39 -3.11 0.09 -11.85
C ALA A 39 -3.70 -1.29 -12.18
N GLY A 40 -4.26 -1.42 -13.37
CA GLY A 40 -4.88 -2.67 -13.79
C GLY A 40 -3.95 -3.87 -13.84
N ASP A 41 -2.63 -3.63 -13.80
CA ASP A 41 -1.64 -4.70 -13.75
C ASP A 41 -1.55 -5.38 -12.38
N GLY A 42 -2.24 -4.84 -11.37
CA GLY A 42 -2.23 -5.41 -10.02
C GLY A 42 -0.93 -5.21 -9.26
N ASN A 43 -0.07 -4.30 -9.72
CA ASN A 43 1.25 -4.14 -9.11
C ASN A 43 1.66 -2.69 -8.88
N ARG A 44 1.43 -1.82 -9.84
CA ARG A 44 1.86 -0.42 -9.72
C ARG A 44 0.87 0.35 -8.87
N VAL A 45 1.37 0.99 -7.82
CA VAL A 45 0.53 1.79 -6.92
C VAL A 45 0.18 3.12 -7.59
N GLN A 46 -1.10 3.42 -7.65
CA GLN A 46 -1.57 4.72 -8.10
C GLN A 46 -1.70 5.69 -6.94
N GLY A 47 -2.06 5.18 -5.77
CA GLY A 47 -2.15 6.00 -4.58
C GLY A 47 -2.61 5.20 -3.37
N VAL A 48 -2.45 5.83 -2.21
CA VAL A 48 -2.90 5.29 -0.92
C VAL A 48 -3.60 6.40 -0.18
N ARG A 49 -4.65 6.05 0.57
CA ARG A 49 -5.35 7.02 1.40
C ARG A 49 -5.82 6.35 2.67
N PHE A 50 -5.58 7.02 3.80
CA PHE A 50 -6.13 6.61 5.09
C PHE A 50 -7.29 7.55 5.43
N TYR A 51 -8.48 6.98 5.60
CA TYR A 51 -9.70 7.78 5.79
C TYR A 51 -10.16 7.80 7.23
N GLN A 52 -9.62 6.93 8.09
CA GLN A 52 -9.99 6.88 9.49
C GLN A 52 -8.85 6.33 10.33
N HIS A 53 -8.50 7.04 11.38
CA HIS A 53 -7.54 6.60 12.39
C HIS A 53 -7.64 7.52 13.61
N GLY A 54 -7.01 7.11 14.70
CA GLY A 54 -6.91 7.92 15.93
C GLY A 54 -5.48 8.17 16.34
N GLU A 55 -4.57 8.27 15.38
CA GLU A 55 -3.16 8.54 15.66
C GLU A 55 -2.94 10.01 15.99
N THR A 56 -1.81 10.32 16.63
CA THR A 56 -1.52 11.66 17.14
C THR A 56 -1.26 12.65 16.02
N PRO A 57 -2.00 13.77 15.96
CA PRO A 57 -1.73 14.81 14.96
C PRO A 57 -0.26 15.27 15.01
N GLY A 58 0.33 15.43 13.84
CA GLY A 58 1.72 15.87 13.71
C GLY A 58 2.74 14.73 13.89
N LEU A 59 2.31 13.58 14.38
CA LEU A 59 3.14 12.39 14.55
C LEU A 59 2.58 11.28 13.67
N GLY A 60 1.99 10.24 14.28
CA GLY A 60 1.38 9.16 13.52
C GLY A 60 0.25 9.61 12.61
N GLY A 61 -0.44 10.68 12.97
CA GLY A 61 -1.50 11.25 12.14
C GLY A 61 -1.03 11.78 10.79
N GLU A 62 0.27 11.90 10.59
CA GLU A 62 0.83 12.32 9.31
C GLU A 62 0.64 11.28 8.21
N ILE A 63 0.11 10.10 8.53
CA ILE A 63 -0.27 9.12 7.50
C ILE A 63 -1.35 9.64 6.55
N ASP A 64 -2.09 10.67 6.94
CA ASP A 64 -3.06 11.30 6.04
C ASP A 64 -2.52 12.58 5.39
N ASN A 65 -1.26 12.92 5.61
CA ASN A 65 -0.63 14.07 4.98
C ASN A 65 -0.40 13.80 3.49
N PRO A 66 -0.96 14.64 2.60
CA PRO A 66 -0.82 14.42 1.15
C PRO A 66 0.63 14.31 0.67
N ARG A 67 1.55 15.05 1.28
CA ARG A 67 2.97 14.99 0.90
C ARG A 67 3.54 13.60 1.18
N TRP A 68 3.24 13.03 2.36
CA TRP A 68 3.72 11.68 2.68
C TRP A 68 3.04 10.65 1.77
N LEU A 69 1.73 10.79 1.59
CA LEU A 69 0.97 9.86 0.76
C LEU A 69 1.43 9.88 -0.70
N SER A 70 1.92 11.01 -1.19
CA SER A 70 2.36 11.12 -2.58
C SER A 70 3.54 10.22 -2.90
N GLN A 71 4.32 9.79 -1.90
CA GLN A 71 5.44 8.88 -2.12
C GLN A 71 4.99 7.51 -2.64
N TRP A 72 3.76 7.10 -2.32
CA TRP A 72 3.26 5.79 -2.73
C TRP A 72 3.00 5.70 -4.23
N SER A 73 2.68 6.81 -4.85
CA SER A 73 2.38 6.84 -6.28
C SER A 73 3.59 6.43 -7.12
N GLY A 74 3.39 5.44 -7.97
CA GLY A 74 4.46 4.92 -8.83
C GLY A 74 5.28 3.80 -8.22
N LYS A 75 5.10 3.50 -6.94
CA LYS A 75 5.79 2.36 -6.32
C LYS A 75 5.21 1.05 -6.83
N GLN A 76 5.97 -0.01 -6.68
CA GLN A 76 5.53 -1.35 -7.08
C GLN A 76 5.38 -2.22 -5.84
N LEU A 77 4.40 -3.12 -5.87
CA LEU A 77 4.16 -4.03 -4.76
C LEU A 77 5.14 -5.19 -4.77
N ALA A 78 5.27 -5.84 -5.91
CA ALA A 78 6.02 -7.09 -6.04
C ALA A 78 7.10 -6.96 -7.11
N ASP A 79 8.13 -7.77 -6.96
CA ASP A 79 9.23 -7.85 -7.93
C ASP A 79 8.85 -8.75 -9.12
N ALA A 80 9.81 -8.93 -10.04
CA ALA A 80 9.58 -9.72 -11.24
C ALA A 80 9.28 -11.18 -10.96
N ARG A 81 9.61 -11.67 -9.77
CA ARG A 81 9.30 -13.04 -9.35
C ARG A 81 7.96 -13.15 -8.65
N GLY A 82 7.26 -12.04 -8.48
CA GLY A 82 5.99 -12.01 -7.79
C GLY A 82 6.10 -11.95 -6.27
N GLN A 83 7.31 -11.76 -5.73
CA GLN A 83 7.49 -11.61 -4.29
C GLN A 83 7.14 -10.21 -3.85
N LEU A 84 6.34 -10.11 -2.80
CA LEU A 84 5.93 -8.84 -2.24
C LEU A 84 7.13 -8.13 -1.62
N ARG A 85 7.38 -6.90 -2.05
CA ARG A 85 8.54 -6.12 -1.64
C ARG A 85 8.18 -4.78 -1.00
N ILE A 86 6.96 -4.32 -1.15
CA ILE A 86 6.56 -2.99 -0.66
C ILE A 86 6.80 -2.88 0.85
N SER A 87 7.39 -1.78 1.27
CA SER A 87 7.62 -1.53 2.70
C SER A 87 7.81 -0.05 2.99
N VAL A 88 7.56 0.31 4.24
CA VAL A 88 7.87 1.63 4.79
C VAL A 88 9.17 1.48 5.57
N VAL A 89 10.17 2.28 5.25
CA VAL A 89 11.52 2.09 5.77
C VAL A 89 11.95 3.26 6.66
N LYS A 90 12.52 2.91 7.79
CA LYS A 90 13.11 3.88 8.71
C LYS A 90 14.41 4.41 8.11
N GLY A 91 14.68 5.70 8.34
CA GLY A 91 15.91 6.31 7.87
C GLY A 91 15.88 6.83 6.45
N GLY A 92 14.73 6.64 5.78
CA GLY A 92 14.53 7.16 4.45
C GLY A 92 14.95 6.19 3.35
N VAL A 93 14.38 6.43 2.17
CA VAL A 93 14.67 5.64 0.98
C VAL A 93 15.93 6.18 0.33
N ASP A 94 16.87 5.28 0.00
CA ASP A 94 18.03 5.64 -0.80
C ASP A 94 17.59 5.61 -2.27
N PRO A 95 17.50 6.77 -2.95
CA PRO A 95 17.02 6.80 -4.32
C PRO A 95 17.91 6.07 -5.32
N ASP A 96 19.15 5.79 -4.94
CA ASP A 96 20.08 5.05 -5.80
C ASP A 96 20.02 3.55 -5.57
N SER A 97 19.27 3.10 -4.57
CA SER A 97 19.10 1.69 -4.28
C SER A 97 18.18 1.04 -5.30
N PRO A 98 18.46 -0.21 -5.73
CA PRO A 98 17.52 -0.95 -6.58
C PRO A 98 16.21 -1.26 -5.87
N GLU A 99 16.14 -1.10 -4.53
CA GLU A 99 14.92 -1.32 -3.76
C GLU A 99 14.05 -0.07 -3.66
N ALA A 100 14.52 1.07 -4.13
CA ALA A 100 13.83 2.36 -3.91
C ALA A 100 12.39 2.36 -4.41
N HIS A 101 12.11 1.71 -5.52
CA HIS A 101 10.75 1.72 -6.09
C HIS A 101 9.79 0.78 -5.36
N TYR A 102 10.25 0.08 -4.33
CA TYR A 102 9.40 -0.71 -3.44
C TYR A 102 9.28 -0.08 -2.06
N GLN A 103 9.86 1.10 -1.84
CA GLN A 103 9.99 1.64 -0.50
C GLN A 103 9.42 3.05 -0.37
N VAL A 104 8.87 3.33 0.81
CA VAL A 104 8.33 4.63 1.20
C VAL A 104 9.02 5.03 2.51
N ASP A 105 9.35 6.31 2.65
CA ASP A 105 9.95 6.82 3.89
C ASP A 105 8.98 6.68 5.05
N ALA A 106 9.48 6.22 6.18
CA ALA A 106 8.72 6.27 7.43
C ALA A 106 8.53 7.72 7.86
N ILE A 107 7.47 7.96 8.62
CA ILE A 107 7.20 9.27 9.19
C ILE A 107 8.17 9.49 10.35
N SER A 108 8.91 10.59 10.29
CA SER A 108 9.83 10.97 11.36
C SER A 108 9.07 11.16 12.67
N GLY A 109 9.55 10.54 13.75
CA GLY A 109 8.91 10.63 15.05
C GLY A 109 7.68 9.73 15.22
N ALA A 110 7.36 8.90 14.23
CA ALA A 110 6.19 8.02 14.27
C ALA A 110 6.52 6.61 13.76
N THR A 111 7.58 6.04 14.31
CA THR A 111 8.10 4.74 13.85
C THR A 111 7.07 3.61 14.02
N ILE A 112 6.34 3.59 15.14
CA ILE A 112 5.38 2.52 15.39
C ILE A 112 4.20 2.60 14.44
N THR A 113 3.64 3.79 14.20
CA THR A 113 2.57 3.96 13.24
C THR A 113 3.05 3.59 11.83
N SER A 114 4.25 4.02 11.46
CA SER A 114 4.85 3.69 10.17
C SER A 114 5.02 2.19 9.99
N GLN A 115 5.49 1.50 11.04
CA GLN A 115 5.62 0.05 11.00
C GLN A 115 4.26 -0.62 10.87
N GLY A 116 3.24 -0.06 11.52
CA GLY A 116 1.87 -0.54 11.39
C GLY A 116 1.37 -0.45 9.94
N VAL A 117 1.66 0.65 9.26
CA VAL A 117 1.31 0.79 7.84
C VAL A 117 2.03 -0.27 7.01
N SER A 118 3.32 -0.47 7.24
CA SER A 118 4.08 -1.50 6.53
C SER A 118 3.47 -2.88 6.76
N ASN A 119 3.12 -3.19 7.99
CA ASN A 119 2.54 -4.49 8.36
C ASN A 119 1.19 -4.71 7.70
N LEU A 120 0.29 -3.72 7.72
CA LEU A 120 -1.03 -3.88 7.12
C LEU A 120 -0.93 -4.05 5.60
N MET A 121 -0.03 -3.33 4.96
CA MET A 121 0.19 -3.48 3.52
C MET A 121 0.68 -4.90 3.19
N ARG A 122 1.65 -5.39 3.94
CA ARG A 122 2.20 -6.72 3.69
C ARG A 122 1.18 -7.82 3.98
N TYR A 123 0.31 -7.61 4.95
CA TYR A 123 -0.76 -8.58 5.21
C TYR A 123 -1.79 -8.59 4.08
N TRP A 124 -2.36 -7.41 3.76
CA TRP A 124 -3.48 -7.33 2.82
C TRP A 124 -3.06 -7.59 1.37
N LEU A 125 -1.84 -7.20 1.01
CA LEU A 125 -1.34 -7.35 -0.35
C LEU A 125 -0.54 -8.63 -0.54
N GLY A 126 -0.35 -9.40 0.53
CA GLY A 126 0.34 -10.67 0.53
C GLY A 126 -0.62 -11.86 0.40
N GLU A 127 -0.09 -13.06 0.62
CA GLU A 127 -0.82 -14.32 0.42
C GLU A 127 -2.08 -14.44 1.26
N GLN A 128 -2.09 -13.82 2.44
CA GLN A 128 -3.21 -13.92 3.37
C GLN A 128 -4.34 -12.97 3.03
N GLY A 129 -4.10 -12.03 2.13
CA GLY A 129 -5.09 -11.06 1.69
C GLY A 129 -5.34 -11.18 0.19
N PHE A 130 -5.10 -10.08 -0.52
CA PHE A 130 -5.40 -9.99 -1.94
C PHE A 130 -4.30 -10.54 -2.84
N GLY A 131 -3.19 -11.05 -2.28
CA GLY A 131 -2.06 -11.52 -3.06
C GLY A 131 -2.43 -12.47 -4.19
N PRO A 132 -3.21 -13.54 -3.94
CA PRO A 132 -3.59 -14.46 -5.02
C PRO A 132 -4.39 -13.78 -6.14
N PHE A 133 -5.30 -12.89 -5.79
CA PHE A 133 -6.06 -12.11 -6.76
C PHE A 133 -5.14 -11.23 -7.61
N LEU A 134 -4.19 -10.54 -6.96
CA LEU A 134 -3.26 -9.65 -7.65
C LEU A 134 -2.30 -10.42 -8.56
N ALA A 135 -1.88 -11.61 -8.14
CA ALA A 135 -1.04 -12.46 -8.97
C ALA A 135 -1.75 -12.84 -10.27
N LYS A 136 -3.06 -13.07 -10.20
CA LYS A 136 -3.85 -13.36 -11.40
C LYS A 136 -3.91 -12.15 -12.33
N LEU A 137 -4.06 -10.95 -11.77
CA LEU A 137 -4.08 -9.72 -12.57
C LEU A 137 -2.74 -9.51 -13.27
N ARG A 138 -1.63 -9.74 -12.56
CA ARG A 138 -0.29 -9.58 -13.14
C ARG A 138 -0.07 -10.55 -14.29
N SER A 139 -0.51 -11.79 -14.14
CA SER A 139 -0.32 -12.80 -15.19
C SER A 139 -1.16 -12.50 -16.42
N LYS A 140 -2.34 -11.92 -16.26
CA LYS A 140 -3.20 -11.54 -17.38
C LYS A 140 -2.73 -10.27 -18.08
N GLY A 141 -2.12 -9.36 -17.31
CA GLY A 141 -1.66 -8.09 -17.85
C GLY A 141 -0.31 -8.17 -18.55
N ALA A 142 0.32 -9.30 -18.47
CA ALA A 142 1.64 -9.50 -19.05
C ALA A 142 1.60 -9.55 -20.59
#